data_fb9b674718e13319681681b188f1ffd3
#
_entry.id   fb9b674718e13319681681b188f1ffd3
#
_cell.length_a   1.000
_cell.length_b   1.000
_cell.length_c   1.000
_cell.angle_alpha   90.00
_cell.angle_beta   90.00
_cell.angle_gamma   90.00
#
_symmetry.space_group_name_H-M   'P 1'
#
loop_
_entity.id
_entity.type
_entity.pdbx_description
1 polymer ?
#
loop_
_entity_poly.entity_id
_entity_poly.type
_entity_poly.pdbx_seq_one_letter_code
_entity_poly.pdbx_strand_id
1 'polypeptide(L)'
;MQNHSLIGKWKLKNLFLENATPDMLCKYHESSIFVSSSRFEGFGMVIAEAMACGVPAVSFACPCGPKDIIRDGEDGLLVENGKTEELAEKINYLIENEQIRKGMGKKARINVQRFAEDVIMQQWIQLFNNLLNGTKQ
;
A
#
# COMPACT_ATOMS: atom_id res chain seq x y z
N MET A 1 -10.83 21.43 -0.62
CA MET A 1 -12.18 21.97 -0.37
C MET A 1 -13.33 21.26 -1.09
N GLN A 2 -13.11 20.41 -2.10
CA GLN A 2 -14.20 19.72 -2.83
C GLN A 2 -14.79 18.47 -2.12
N ASN A 3 -14.07 17.84 -1.20
CA ASN A 3 -14.49 16.54 -0.62
C ASN A 3 -15.65 16.64 0.38
N HIS A 4 -15.80 17.74 1.12
CA HIS A 4 -16.91 17.92 2.06
C HIS A 4 -18.29 17.92 1.36
N SER A 5 -18.36 18.42 0.11
CA SER A 5 -19.61 18.48 -0.64
C SER A 5 -20.12 17.10 -1.08
N LEU A 6 -19.21 16.16 -1.38
CA LEU A 6 -19.57 14.80 -1.79
C LEU A 6 -20.10 13.96 -0.63
N ILE A 7 -19.48 14.05 0.54
CA ILE A 7 -19.95 13.35 1.75
C ILE A 7 -21.37 13.77 2.09
N GLY A 8 -21.64 15.08 2.09
CA GLY A 8 -22.98 15.61 2.33
C GLY A 8 -23.98 15.19 1.27
N LYS A 9 -23.59 15.19 -0.02
CA LYS A 9 -24.42 14.76 -1.14
C LYS A 9 -24.86 13.29 -1.03
N TRP A 10 -23.94 12.40 -0.63
CA TRP A 10 -24.21 10.95 -0.55
C TRP A 10 -24.72 10.51 0.81
N LYS A 11 -24.88 11.44 1.79
CA LYS A 11 -25.35 11.16 3.17
C LYS A 11 -24.59 9.98 3.83
N LEU A 12 -23.28 9.89 3.59
CA LEU A 12 -22.44 8.81 4.12
C LEU A 12 -22.24 9.04 5.62
N LYS A 13 -22.68 8.08 6.43
CA LYS A 13 -22.62 8.17 7.90
C LYS A 13 -21.33 7.63 8.50
N ASN A 14 -20.64 6.75 7.75
CA ASN A 14 -19.46 6.00 8.23
C ASN A 14 -18.17 6.45 7.51
N LEU A 15 -18.17 7.66 6.96
CA LEU A 15 -17.01 8.27 6.33
C LEU A 15 -16.56 9.46 7.15
N PHE A 16 -15.30 9.44 7.58
CA PHE A 16 -14.67 10.48 8.38
C PHE A 16 -13.55 11.10 7.58
N LEU A 17 -13.52 12.43 7.53
CA LEU A 17 -12.40 13.20 6.98
C LEU A 17 -11.51 13.62 8.15
N GLU A 18 -10.29 13.16 8.13
CA GLU A 18 -9.30 13.54 9.13
C GLU A 18 -8.26 14.49 8.52
N ASN A 19 -7.73 15.36 9.34
CA ASN A 19 -6.60 16.21 8.97
C ASN A 19 -5.30 15.40 8.92
N ALA A 20 -4.30 15.95 8.24
CA ALA A 20 -2.96 15.38 8.27
C ALA A 20 -2.47 15.24 9.73
N THR A 21 -1.87 14.11 10.03
CA THR A 21 -1.31 13.81 11.34
C THR A 21 0.15 13.39 11.21
N PRO A 22 1.03 13.77 12.14
CA PRO A 22 2.38 13.23 12.20
C PRO A 22 2.43 11.77 12.69
N ASP A 23 1.36 11.28 13.31
CA ASP A 23 1.26 9.93 13.86
C ASP A 23 0.47 9.00 12.94
N MET A 24 1.04 8.73 11.77
CA MET A 24 0.44 7.78 10.82
C MET A 24 0.52 6.33 11.30
N LEU A 25 1.51 5.98 12.15
CA LEU A 25 1.64 4.62 12.66
C LEU A 25 0.42 4.19 13.47
N CYS A 26 -0.10 5.06 14.35
CA CYS A 26 -1.34 4.77 15.07
C CYS A 26 -2.50 4.51 14.10
N LYS A 27 -2.62 5.29 13.03
CA LYS A 27 -3.68 5.10 12.02
C LYS A 27 -3.57 3.76 11.31
N TYR A 28 -2.36 3.32 10.95
CA TYR A 28 -2.18 1.99 10.38
C TYR A 28 -2.54 0.90 11.38
N HIS A 29 -2.16 1.01 12.65
CA HIS A 29 -2.48 0.00 13.67
C HIS A 29 -3.99 -0.11 13.97
N GLU A 30 -4.73 0.97 13.82
CA GLU A 30 -6.19 1.01 13.95
C GLU A 30 -6.91 0.48 12.69
N SER A 31 -6.19 0.34 11.58
CA SER A 31 -6.76 -0.02 10.28
C SER A 31 -6.74 -1.53 10.04
N SER A 32 -7.75 -2.02 9.36
CA SER A 32 -7.83 -3.41 8.90
C SER A 32 -7.46 -3.61 7.43
N ILE A 33 -7.61 -2.56 6.62
CA ILE A 33 -7.31 -2.53 5.19
C ILE A 33 -6.80 -1.12 4.88
N PHE A 34 -5.74 -1.03 4.10
CA PHE A 34 -5.28 0.20 3.49
C PHE A 34 -5.75 0.28 2.04
N VAL A 35 -6.30 1.41 1.62
CA VAL A 35 -6.78 1.60 0.25
C VAL A 35 -6.05 2.75 -0.41
N SER A 36 -5.45 2.50 -1.58
CA SER A 36 -4.88 3.54 -2.43
C SER A 36 -5.64 3.62 -3.75
N SER A 37 -6.37 4.70 -3.95
CA SER A 37 -7.08 4.99 -5.20
C SER A 37 -6.31 5.95 -6.12
N SER A 38 -5.02 6.11 -5.88
CA SER A 38 -4.14 6.93 -6.71
C SER A 38 -4.03 6.35 -8.12
N ARG A 39 -4.18 7.20 -9.12
CA ARG A 39 -4.00 6.82 -10.52
C ARG A 39 -2.56 6.93 -10.99
N PHE A 40 -1.74 7.59 -10.21
CA PHE A 40 -0.33 7.79 -10.47
C PHE A 40 0.42 7.91 -9.15
N GLU A 41 1.49 7.16 -8.99
CA GLU A 41 2.39 7.18 -7.85
C GLU A 41 3.85 7.21 -8.31
N GLY A 42 4.73 7.75 -7.48
CA GLY A 42 6.16 7.55 -7.65
C GLY A 42 6.57 6.15 -7.18
N PHE A 43 6.69 5.97 -5.86
CA PHE A 43 6.91 4.67 -5.23
C PHE A 43 5.68 4.19 -4.46
N GLY A 44 5.02 5.09 -3.70
CA GLY A 44 3.87 4.74 -2.86
C GLY A 44 4.28 4.29 -1.46
N MET A 45 5.15 5.08 -0.79
CA MET A 45 5.67 4.76 0.54
C MET A 45 4.57 4.45 1.57
N VAL A 46 3.44 5.13 1.50
CA VAL A 46 2.30 4.90 2.39
C VAL A 46 1.75 3.46 2.29
N ILE A 47 1.87 2.81 1.13
CA ILE A 47 1.53 1.40 0.95
C ILE A 47 2.51 0.53 1.73
N ALA A 48 3.81 0.77 1.56
CA ALA A 48 4.85 0.02 2.26
C ALA A 48 4.76 0.21 3.78
N GLU A 49 4.46 1.41 4.24
CA GLU A 49 4.25 1.72 5.66
C GLU A 49 3.05 0.95 6.24
N ALA A 50 1.90 0.95 5.56
CA ALA A 50 0.73 0.18 5.98
C ALA A 50 1.04 -1.33 6.03
N MET A 51 1.72 -1.86 5.00
CA MET A 51 2.15 -3.26 4.95
C MET A 51 3.12 -3.61 6.07
N ALA A 52 4.05 -2.72 6.44
CA ALA A 52 4.96 -2.91 7.57
C ALA A 52 4.23 -3.03 8.91
N CYS A 53 3.08 -2.37 9.04
CA CYS A 53 2.17 -2.51 10.19
C CYS A 53 1.29 -3.79 10.12
N GLY A 54 1.42 -4.59 9.07
CA GLY A 54 0.61 -5.79 8.88
C GLY A 54 -0.79 -5.53 8.33
N VAL A 55 -1.00 -4.36 7.72
CA VAL A 55 -2.26 -3.97 7.09
C VAL A 55 -2.17 -4.29 5.59
N PRO A 56 -3.02 -5.20 5.07
CA PRO A 56 -3.00 -5.50 3.65
C PRO A 56 -3.53 -4.31 2.85
N ALA A 57 -2.89 -4.05 1.71
CA ALA A 57 -3.27 -2.96 0.83
C ALA A 57 -4.17 -3.43 -0.32
N VAL A 58 -5.15 -2.62 -0.68
CA VAL A 58 -5.91 -2.72 -1.94
C VAL A 58 -5.62 -1.46 -2.75
N SER A 59 -5.06 -1.60 -3.93
CA SER A 59 -4.58 -0.45 -4.71
C SER A 59 -4.87 -0.57 -6.19
N PHE A 60 -5.03 0.57 -6.85
CA PHE A 60 -4.89 0.59 -8.30
C PHE A 60 -3.46 0.22 -8.72
N ALA A 61 -3.37 -0.62 -9.75
CA ALA A 61 -2.12 -1.03 -10.38
C ALA A 61 -1.60 0.07 -11.32
N CYS A 62 -1.32 1.25 -10.77
CA CYS A 62 -0.73 2.33 -11.56
C CYS A 62 0.71 1.98 -12.01
N PRO A 63 1.27 2.69 -13.02
CA PRO A 63 2.49 2.29 -13.71
C PRO A 63 3.69 2.04 -12.82
N CYS A 64 3.84 2.81 -11.73
CA CYS A 64 4.94 2.71 -10.77
C CYS A 64 4.39 2.53 -9.35
N GLY A 65 5.21 1.98 -8.46
CA GLY A 65 4.95 1.90 -7.02
C GLY A 65 4.08 0.71 -6.62
N PRO A 66 2.75 0.76 -6.69
CA PRO A 66 1.91 -0.32 -6.18
C PRO A 66 2.23 -1.70 -6.75
N LYS A 67 2.55 -1.80 -8.04
CA LYS A 67 2.96 -3.06 -8.69
C LYS A 67 4.32 -3.58 -8.22
N ASP A 68 5.18 -2.68 -7.77
CA ASP A 68 6.52 -3.04 -7.29
C ASP A 68 6.46 -3.45 -5.82
N ILE A 69 5.46 -2.94 -5.07
CA ILE A 69 5.31 -3.15 -3.64
C ILE A 69 4.39 -4.34 -3.34
N ILE A 70 3.24 -4.43 -4.01
CA ILE A 70 2.21 -5.43 -3.73
C ILE A 70 2.39 -6.65 -4.61
N ARG A 71 2.42 -7.83 -4.01
CA ARG A 71 2.26 -9.11 -4.68
C ARG A 71 0.79 -9.47 -4.68
N ASP A 72 0.14 -9.27 -5.83
CA ASP A 72 -1.31 -9.45 -5.95
C ASP A 72 -1.78 -10.83 -5.50
N GLY A 73 -2.81 -10.86 -4.65
CA GLY A 73 -3.37 -12.07 -4.06
C GLY A 73 -2.54 -12.68 -2.93
N GLU A 74 -1.31 -12.23 -2.69
CA GLU A 74 -0.44 -12.76 -1.63
C GLU A 74 -0.40 -11.85 -0.40
N ASP A 75 -0.01 -10.59 -0.57
CA ASP A 75 0.22 -9.62 0.51
C ASP A 75 -0.61 -8.34 0.37
N GLY A 76 -1.43 -8.26 -0.67
CA GLY A 76 -2.37 -7.21 -0.98
C GLY A 76 -3.14 -7.55 -2.24
N LEU A 77 -3.97 -6.63 -2.71
CA LEU A 77 -4.75 -6.80 -3.92
C LEU A 77 -4.53 -5.62 -4.87
N LEU A 78 -4.28 -5.92 -6.13
CA LEU A 78 -4.15 -4.96 -7.20
C LEU A 78 -5.39 -4.97 -8.09
N VAL A 79 -5.78 -3.81 -8.54
CA VAL A 79 -6.91 -3.59 -9.44
C VAL A 79 -6.44 -2.75 -10.61
N GLU A 80 -6.94 -3.01 -11.80
CA GLU A 80 -6.61 -2.21 -12.98
C GLU A 80 -6.91 -0.72 -12.72
N ASN A 81 -5.99 0.14 -13.15
CA ASN A 81 -6.06 1.58 -12.90
C ASN A 81 -7.39 2.18 -13.39
N GLY A 82 -8.13 2.79 -12.47
CA GLY A 82 -9.40 3.44 -12.76
C GLY A 82 -10.65 2.55 -12.67
N LYS A 83 -10.50 1.25 -12.43
CA LYS A 83 -11.63 0.31 -12.23
C LYS A 83 -12.19 0.44 -10.81
N THR A 84 -12.99 1.46 -10.58
CA THR A 84 -13.49 1.83 -9.25
C THR A 84 -14.41 0.75 -8.67
N GLU A 85 -15.25 0.13 -9.49
CA GLU A 85 -16.16 -0.94 -9.10
C GLU A 85 -15.38 -2.16 -8.62
N GLU A 86 -14.35 -2.57 -9.38
CA GLU A 86 -13.49 -3.70 -9.01
C GLU A 86 -12.71 -3.39 -7.71
N LEU A 87 -12.26 -2.14 -7.52
CA LEU A 87 -11.63 -1.71 -6.27
C LEU A 87 -12.58 -1.91 -5.08
N ALA A 88 -13.83 -1.50 -5.22
CA ALA A 88 -14.86 -1.69 -4.19
C ALA A 88 -15.14 -3.18 -3.92
N GLU A 89 -15.21 -4.02 -4.95
CA GLU A 89 -15.38 -5.47 -4.82
C GLU A 89 -14.22 -6.12 -4.05
N LYS A 90 -12.97 -5.74 -4.35
CA LYS A 90 -11.79 -6.26 -3.64
C LYS A 90 -11.75 -5.82 -2.17
N ILE A 91 -12.18 -4.59 -1.87
CA ILE A 91 -12.30 -4.10 -0.49
C ILE A 91 -13.37 -4.93 0.25
N ASN A 92 -14.56 -5.08 -0.33
CA ASN A 92 -15.64 -5.89 0.26
C ASN A 92 -15.22 -7.34 0.48
N TYR A 93 -14.50 -7.93 -0.48
CA TYR A 93 -13.95 -9.27 -0.34
C TYR A 93 -13.08 -9.40 0.92
N LEU A 94 -12.19 -8.45 1.19
CA LEU A 94 -11.36 -8.47 2.40
C LEU A 94 -12.16 -8.15 3.67
N ILE A 95 -13.22 -7.35 3.59
CA ILE A 95 -14.10 -7.08 4.74
C ILE A 95 -14.80 -8.37 5.16
N GLU A 96 -15.37 -9.10 4.22
CA GLU A 96 -16.14 -10.32 4.46
C GLU A 96 -15.28 -11.53 4.83
N ASN A 97 -13.99 -11.53 4.45
CA ASN A 97 -13.08 -12.66 4.64
C ASN A 97 -11.96 -12.34 5.64
N GLU A 98 -12.29 -12.25 6.92
CA GLU A 98 -11.36 -11.85 7.98
C GLU A 98 -10.08 -12.69 8.02
N GLN A 99 -10.19 -14.02 7.87
CA GLN A 99 -9.04 -14.93 7.93
C GLN A 99 -8.07 -14.70 6.76
N ILE A 100 -8.61 -14.45 5.57
CA ILE A 100 -7.82 -14.10 4.39
C ILE A 100 -7.13 -12.77 4.61
N ARG A 101 -7.86 -11.76 5.07
CA ARG A 101 -7.34 -10.43 5.37
C ARG A 101 -6.18 -10.47 6.37
N LYS A 102 -6.36 -11.19 7.49
CA LYS A 102 -5.32 -11.37 8.51
C LYS A 102 -4.11 -12.14 7.99
N GLY A 103 -4.34 -13.19 7.19
CA GLY A 103 -3.27 -13.95 6.56
C GLY A 103 -2.46 -13.10 5.58
N MET A 104 -3.15 -12.32 4.76
CA MET A 104 -2.55 -11.39 3.81
C MET A 104 -1.73 -10.30 4.53
N GLY A 105 -2.24 -9.71 5.61
CA GLY A 105 -1.52 -8.73 6.42
C GLY A 105 -0.24 -9.29 7.05
N LYS A 106 -0.25 -10.53 7.52
CA LYS A 106 0.97 -11.21 8.00
C LYS A 106 2.02 -11.35 6.91
N LYS A 107 1.63 -11.74 5.71
CA LYS A 107 2.54 -11.83 4.55
C LYS A 107 3.04 -10.45 4.13
N ALA A 108 2.16 -9.44 4.12
CA ALA A 108 2.51 -8.05 3.83
C ALA A 108 3.66 -7.57 4.72
N ARG A 109 3.54 -7.78 6.04
CA ARG A 109 4.58 -7.39 7.01
C ARG A 109 5.92 -8.09 6.77
N ILE A 110 5.91 -9.34 6.31
CA ILE A 110 7.14 -10.08 6.00
C ILE A 110 7.71 -9.60 4.67
N ASN A 111 6.88 -9.55 3.63
CA ASN A 111 7.35 -9.29 2.27
C ASN A 111 7.87 -7.86 2.08
N VAL A 112 7.31 -6.89 2.80
CA VAL A 112 7.74 -5.47 2.71
C VAL A 112 9.15 -5.24 3.27
N GLN A 113 9.69 -6.18 4.08
CA GLN A 113 11.04 -6.08 4.63
C GLN A 113 12.14 -6.01 3.55
N ARG A 114 11.83 -6.43 2.31
CA ARG A 114 12.76 -6.23 1.17
C ARG A 114 13.07 -4.77 0.86
N PHE A 115 12.27 -3.84 1.38
CA PHE A 115 12.46 -2.40 1.28
C PHE A 115 13.03 -1.78 2.56
N ALA A 116 13.41 -2.58 3.55
CA ALA A 116 14.03 -2.10 4.77
C ALA A 116 15.36 -1.38 4.46
N GLU A 117 15.68 -0.38 5.26
CA GLU A 117 16.83 0.50 5.03
C GLU A 117 18.14 -0.29 4.91
N ASP A 118 18.37 -1.24 5.79
CA ASP A 118 19.58 -2.09 5.79
C ASP A 118 19.68 -2.93 4.51
N VAL A 119 18.57 -3.49 4.03
CA VAL A 119 18.52 -4.26 2.78
C VAL A 119 18.86 -3.40 1.58
N ILE A 120 18.24 -2.23 1.49
CA ILE A 120 18.45 -1.29 0.38
C ILE A 120 19.87 -0.71 0.42
N MET A 121 20.38 -0.36 1.61
CA MET A 121 21.74 0.15 1.76
C MET A 121 22.81 -0.87 1.34
N GLN A 122 22.61 -2.14 1.64
CA GLN A 122 23.48 -3.22 1.15
C GLN A 122 23.55 -3.28 -0.38
N GLN A 123 22.41 -3.13 -1.06
CA GLN A 123 22.36 -3.12 -2.52
C GLN A 123 23.12 -1.90 -3.11
N TRP A 124 22.98 -0.72 -2.49
CA TRP A 124 23.74 0.46 -2.90
C TRP A 124 25.23 0.29 -2.71
N ILE A 125 25.68 -0.23 -1.55
CA ILE A 125 27.10 -0.51 -1.27
C ILE A 125 27.65 -1.48 -2.31
N GLN A 126 26.93 -2.56 -2.62
CA GLN A 126 27.34 -3.52 -3.63
C GLN A 126 27.44 -2.89 -5.02
N LEU A 127 26.47 -2.07 -5.42
CA LEU A 127 26.49 -1.36 -6.70
C LEU A 127 27.72 -0.46 -6.81
N PHE A 128 28.00 0.37 -5.79
CA PHE A 128 29.15 1.26 -5.78
C PHE A 128 30.47 0.49 -5.83
N ASN A 129 30.61 -0.60 -5.07
CA ASN A 129 31.82 -1.43 -5.11
C ASN A 129 32.02 -2.06 -6.49
N ASN A 130 30.98 -2.50 -7.15
CA ASN A 130 31.07 -3.05 -8.51
C ASN A 130 31.52 -1.98 -9.53
N LEU A 131 30.99 -0.78 -9.42
CA LEU A 131 31.38 0.34 -10.29
C LEU A 131 32.84 0.76 -10.08
N LEU A 132 33.29 0.83 -8.82
CA LEU A 132 34.67 1.19 -8.48
C LEU A 132 35.68 0.13 -8.93
N ASN A 133 35.32 -1.15 -8.87
CA ASN A 133 36.19 -2.24 -9.26
C ASN A 133 36.15 -2.58 -10.76
N GLY A 134 35.43 -1.77 -11.56
CA GLY A 134 35.41 -1.89 -13.02
C GLY A 134 34.71 -3.15 -13.54
N THR A 135 33.90 -3.82 -12.75
CA THR A 135 33.09 -4.95 -13.19
C THR A 135 31.93 -4.43 -14.04
N LYS A 136 32.13 -4.43 -15.35
CA LYS A 136 31.01 -4.19 -16.29
C LYS A 136 30.04 -5.36 -16.18
N GLN A 137 28.78 -5.05 -15.88
CA GLN A 137 27.67 -5.97 -16.13
C GLN A 137 27.42 -6.12 -17.62
#